data_5335acf3a9f32c3bfff1b523f3b884a8
#
_entry.id   5335acf3a9f32c3bfff1b523f3b884a8
#
_cell.length_a   1.000
_cell.length_b   1.000
_cell.length_c   1.000
_cell.angle_alpha   90.00
_cell.angle_beta   90.00
_cell.angle_gamma   90.00
#
_symmetry.space_group_name_H-M   'P 1'
#
loop_
_entity.id
_entity.type
_entity.pdbx_description
1 polymer ?
#
loop_
_entity_poly.entity_id
_entity_poly.type
_entity_poly.pdbx_seq_one_letter_code
_entity_poly.pdbx_strand_id
1 'polypeptide(L)'
;MKEFELKYGCNPNQKPAKIFMENGSDLPIEILSGKPGYINFLDAFNSWQLVKELKEATGLPSVTSFKHVSPTSAAVGAPLSDKLKKACYVDDVEGLEESPLACAYARARGTDRLSSFGDWVALSDVCDVTTAKLISREVSDGIIAPGYEPEALDILKKKRKGSYNIVKIDPEYVPEEIEKKQVFGITFQQGRNNFKINEELLNDIVTANKDMPKSAVRDLIISLITLKYTQSNSVCFAYDGQAIGVGAGQQSRIHCTRLAGSKAATWFLRQCDKVLNLPFKDTLKRAERDNVIDGYINKNEEDVCADGNWQKYFTEQPSPLTNEDIEKYLGEVDGVSLGSDAFFPFADNIERAKRSGVKYIAQPGGSIRDDLVIDCADKYDMVMAFTKMRLFHH
;
A
#
# COMPACT_ATOMS: atom_id res chain seq x y z
N MET A 1 22.50 -6.84 -19.64
CA MET A 1 21.64 -7.94 -20.18
C MET A 1 20.64 -7.33 -21.15
N LYS A 2 20.67 -7.73 -22.42
CA LYS A 2 19.81 -7.14 -23.48
C LYS A 2 18.34 -7.54 -23.40
N GLU A 3 18.07 -8.76 -23.02
CA GLU A 3 16.72 -9.31 -22.86
C GLU A 3 16.70 -10.41 -21.80
N PHE A 4 15.52 -10.70 -21.26
CA PHE A 4 15.31 -11.80 -20.34
C PHE A 4 14.07 -12.59 -20.75
N GLU A 5 14.28 -13.87 -21.05
CA GLU A 5 13.19 -14.77 -21.42
C GLU A 5 12.35 -15.17 -20.20
N LEU A 6 11.05 -15.16 -20.37
CA LEU A 6 10.08 -15.52 -19.36
C LEU A 6 9.45 -16.89 -19.67
N LYS A 7 9.06 -17.61 -18.63
CA LYS A 7 8.40 -18.91 -18.80
C LYS A 7 7.09 -18.80 -19.60
N TYR A 8 6.35 -17.70 -19.41
CA TYR A 8 5.12 -17.29 -20.11
C TYR A 8 4.79 -15.83 -19.76
N GLY A 9 3.82 -15.24 -20.45
CA GLY A 9 3.31 -13.91 -20.17
C GLY A 9 2.42 -13.86 -18.91
N CYS A 10 1.29 -13.15 -18.97
CA CYS A 10 0.34 -13.13 -17.85
C CYS A 10 -0.23 -14.52 -17.53
N ASN A 11 -0.42 -15.35 -18.57
CA ASN A 11 -1.00 -16.68 -18.43
C ASN A 11 -0.12 -17.75 -19.11
N PRO A 12 -0.19 -19.02 -18.67
CA PRO A 12 0.66 -20.10 -19.17
C PRO A 12 0.60 -20.36 -20.68
N ASN A 13 -0.51 -20.02 -21.33
CA ASN A 13 -0.71 -20.14 -22.79
C ASN A 13 -0.08 -18.97 -23.57
N GLN A 14 0.30 -17.87 -22.92
CA GLN A 14 0.87 -16.69 -23.58
C GLN A 14 2.38 -16.86 -23.76
N LYS A 15 2.78 -17.55 -24.83
CA LYS A 15 4.16 -17.83 -25.20
C LYS A 15 4.39 -17.49 -26.69
N PRO A 16 5.61 -17.06 -27.06
CA PRO A 16 6.77 -16.77 -26.21
C PRO A 16 6.56 -15.51 -25.36
N ALA A 17 7.40 -15.31 -24.30
CA ALA A 17 7.36 -14.13 -23.45
C ALA A 17 8.78 -13.72 -23.06
N LYS A 18 9.05 -12.42 -23.07
CA LYS A 18 10.33 -11.83 -22.65
C LYS A 18 10.17 -10.37 -22.23
N ILE A 19 11.17 -9.85 -21.53
CA ILE A 19 11.34 -8.40 -21.31
C ILE A 19 12.63 -7.95 -22.02
N PHE A 20 12.60 -6.75 -22.58
CA PHE A 20 13.74 -6.14 -23.29
C PHE A 20 13.53 -4.63 -23.42
N MET A 21 14.60 -3.90 -23.71
CA MET A 21 14.51 -2.47 -24.03
C MET A 21 14.26 -2.27 -25.53
N GLU A 22 13.22 -1.53 -25.91
CA GLU A 22 12.85 -1.29 -27.31
C GLU A 22 14.00 -0.63 -28.12
N ASN A 23 14.77 0.25 -27.48
CA ASN A 23 15.94 0.90 -28.07
C ASN A 23 17.20 0.00 -28.15
N GLY A 24 17.12 -1.24 -27.73
CA GLY A 24 18.21 -2.23 -27.77
C GLY A 24 19.32 -2.02 -26.72
N SER A 25 19.11 -1.11 -25.74
CA SER A 25 20.00 -0.96 -24.59
C SER A 25 19.93 -2.17 -23.64
N ASP A 26 20.83 -2.23 -22.66
CA ASP A 26 20.71 -3.21 -21.59
C ASP A 26 19.52 -2.89 -20.67
N LEU A 27 18.90 -3.92 -20.10
CA LEU A 27 17.89 -3.76 -19.04
C LEU A 27 18.53 -3.06 -17.84
N PRO A 28 17.86 -2.05 -17.23
CA PRO A 28 18.39 -1.32 -16.08
C PRO A 28 18.29 -2.13 -14.77
N ILE A 29 18.38 -3.44 -14.85
CA ILE A 29 18.24 -4.35 -13.71
C ILE A 29 19.29 -5.45 -13.73
N GLU A 30 19.56 -5.98 -12.53
CA GLU A 30 20.32 -7.21 -12.33
C GLU A 30 19.48 -8.18 -11.50
N ILE A 31 19.32 -9.43 -11.95
CA ILE A 31 18.61 -10.48 -11.21
C ILE A 31 19.65 -11.22 -10.36
N LEU A 32 19.61 -10.98 -9.06
CA LEU A 32 20.55 -11.53 -8.09
C LEU A 32 20.16 -12.92 -7.59
N SER A 33 18.87 -13.26 -7.68
CA SER A 33 18.33 -14.57 -7.30
C SER A 33 16.95 -14.79 -7.91
N GLY A 34 16.54 -16.05 -8.06
CA GLY A 34 15.23 -16.45 -8.55
C GLY A 34 15.06 -16.36 -10.07
N LYS A 35 13.84 -16.49 -10.51
CA LYS A 35 13.40 -16.33 -11.90
C LYS A 35 12.05 -15.60 -11.94
N PRO A 36 12.05 -14.26 -11.85
CA PRO A 36 10.82 -13.49 -11.85
C PRO A 36 10.00 -13.74 -13.12
N GLY A 37 8.68 -13.86 -12.97
CA GLY A 37 7.74 -13.98 -14.09
C GLY A 37 7.27 -12.63 -14.59
N TYR A 38 6.41 -12.66 -15.61
CA TYR A 38 5.85 -11.48 -16.27
C TYR A 38 5.16 -10.53 -15.28
N ILE A 39 4.25 -11.06 -14.45
CA ILE A 39 3.52 -10.25 -13.44
C ILE A 39 4.46 -9.74 -12.36
N ASN A 40 5.46 -10.53 -11.95
CA ASN A 40 6.47 -10.09 -10.98
C ASN A 40 7.22 -8.84 -11.47
N PHE A 41 7.58 -8.77 -12.76
CA PHE A 41 8.23 -7.58 -13.32
C PHE A 41 7.29 -6.38 -13.44
N LEU A 42 5.99 -6.60 -13.73
CA LEU A 42 5.01 -5.52 -13.68
C LEU A 42 4.90 -4.93 -12.28
N ASP A 43 4.82 -5.80 -11.24
CA ASP A 43 4.82 -5.36 -9.86
C ASP A 43 6.14 -4.65 -9.50
N ALA A 44 7.28 -5.22 -9.89
CA ALA A 44 8.61 -4.69 -9.60
C ALA A 44 8.80 -3.25 -10.14
N PHE A 45 8.46 -3.02 -11.41
CA PHE A 45 8.72 -1.73 -12.03
C PHE A 45 7.71 -0.65 -11.62
N ASN A 46 6.46 -1.02 -11.37
CA ASN A 46 5.47 -0.07 -10.84
C ASN A 46 5.78 0.29 -9.39
N SER A 47 6.11 -0.69 -8.56
CA SER A 47 6.45 -0.47 -7.16
C SER A 47 7.74 0.33 -6.96
N TRP A 48 8.75 0.13 -7.82
CA TRP A 48 9.97 0.91 -7.82
C TRP A 48 9.72 2.40 -8.09
N GLN A 49 8.93 2.70 -9.11
CA GLN A 49 8.56 4.08 -9.42
C GLN A 49 7.87 4.76 -8.23
N LEU A 50 6.94 4.05 -7.57
CA LEU A 50 6.24 4.57 -6.40
C LEU A 50 7.21 4.92 -5.27
N VAL A 51 8.09 4.01 -4.86
CA VAL A 51 8.98 4.27 -3.71
C VAL A 51 10.04 5.32 -4.02
N LYS A 52 10.53 5.37 -5.26
CA LYS A 52 11.46 6.43 -5.72
C LYS A 52 10.81 7.80 -5.61
N GLU A 53 9.60 7.96 -6.15
CA GLU A 53 8.86 9.23 -6.09
C GLU A 53 8.48 9.61 -4.66
N LEU A 54 8.07 8.63 -3.84
CA LEU A 54 7.70 8.86 -2.45
C LEU A 54 8.88 9.34 -1.61
N LYS A 55 10.06 8.73 -1.81
CA LYS A 55 11.30 9.20 -1.17
C LYS A 55 11.69 10.60 -1.63
N GLU A 56 11.61 10.89 -2.94
CA GLU A 56 11.89 12.22 -3.48
C GLU A 56 10.97 13.29 -2.87
N ALA A 57 9.67 12.98 -2.72
CA ALA A 57 8.68 13.91 -2.21
C ALA A 57 8.76 14.14 -0.68
N THR A 58 9.15 13.13 0.08
CA THR A 58 9.12 13.19 1.56
C THR A 58 10.50 13.32 2.20
N GLY A 59 11.57 12.99 1.47
CA GLY A 59 12.93 12.92 2.01
C GLY A 59 13.18 11.71 2.93
N LEU A 60 12.22 10.81 3.06
CA LEU A 60 12.29 9.66 3.97
C LEU A 60 12.43 8.35 3.19
N PRO A 61 13.15 7.34 3.73
CA PRO A 61 13.14 5.98 3.19
C PRO A 61 11.71 5.49 3.05
N SER A 62 11.40 4.86 1.93
CA SER A 62 10.04 4.49 1.56
C SER A 62 9.95 3.04 1.09
N VAL A 63 8.85 2.39 1.40
CA VAL A 63 8.57 1.00 1.04
C VAL A 63 7.13 0.86 0.56
N THR A 64 6.91 0.01 -0.41
CA THR A 64 5.57 -0.43 -0.83
C THR A 64 5.49 -1.94 -0.89
N SER A 65 4.32 -2.49 -0.56
CA SER A 65 3.90 -3.86 -0.83
C SER A 65 2.96 -3.83 -2.02
N PHE A 66 3.27 -4.62 -3.05
CA PHE A 66 2.57 -4.61 -4.34
C PHE A 66 1.99 -5.98 -4.66
N LYS A 67 0.81 -6.02 -5.25
CA LYS A 67 0.20 -7.25 -5.74
C LYS A 67 -0.80 -6.95 -6.85
N HIS A 68 -0.75 -7.76 -7.92
CA HIS A 68 -1.62 -7.57 -9.09
C HIS A 68 -1.57 -6.14 -9.65
N VAL A 69 -0.35 -5.61 -9.81
CA VAL A 69 -0.06 -4.29 -10.39
C VAL A 69 -0.73 -3.13 -9.64
N SER A 70 -0.91 -3.29 -8.34
CA SER A 70 -1.40 -2.22 -7.47
C SER A 70 -0.77 -2.31 -6.07
N PRO A 71 -0.53 -1.18 -5.39
CA PRO A 71 -0.06 -1.20 -4.01
C PRO A 71 -1.15 -1.71 -3.07
N THR A 72 -0.78 -2.60 -2.16
CA THR A 72 -1.62 -2.92 -1.00
C THR A 72 -1.47 -1.83 0.06
N SER A 73 -0.28 -1.22 0.12
CA SER A 73 0.09 -0.07 0.92
C SER A 73 1.41 0.53 0.47
N ALA A 74 1.68 1.75 0.92
CA ALA A 74 2.98 2.42 0.86
C ALA A 74 3.23 3.15 2.17
N ALA A 75 4.48 3.23 2.62
CA ALA A 75 4.83 3.88 3.87
C ALA A 75 6.21 4.52 3.82
N VAL A 76 6.41 5.52 4.69
CA VAL A 76 7.71 6.15 4.93
C VAL A 76 8.30 5.68 6.25
N GLY A 77 9.61 5.86 6.41
CA GLY A 77 10.38 5.47 7.58
C GLY A 77 10.07 6.32 8.82
N ALA A 78 8.93 6.09 9.44
CA ALA A 78 8.50 6.70 10.69
C ALA A 78 8.46 5.65 11.81
N PRO A 79 8.77 6.00 13.07
CA PRO A 79 8.68 5.09 14.20
C PRO A 79 7.28 4.51 14.38
N LEU A 80 7.17 3.27 14.84
CA LEU A 80 5.92 2.61 15.14
C LEU A 80 5.56 2.75 16.62
N SER A 81 4.27 2.97 16.92
CA SER A 81 3.75 2.83 18.28
C SER A 81 3.84 1.37 18.74
N ASP A 82 3.84 1.12 20.07
CA ASP A 82 3.89 -0.24 20.61
C ASP A 82 2.72 -1.13 20.11
N LYS A 83 1.52 -0.54 19.98
CA LYS A 83 0.35 -1.25 19.43
C LYS A 83 0.56 -1.61 17.96
N LEU A 84 1.11 -0.69 17.17
CA LEU A 84 1.39 -0.93 15.76
C LEU A 84 2.52 -1.97 15.57
N LYS A 85 3.57 -1.94 16.42
CA LYS A 85 4.62 -2.98 16.42
C LYS A 85 4.01 -4.38 16.62
N LYS A 86 3.12 -4.53 17.60
CA LYS A 86 2.41 -5.80 17.86
C LYS A 86 1.52 -6.20 16.66
N ALA A 87 0.73 -5.27 16.14
CA ALA A 87 -0.15 -5.54 14.98
C ALA A 87 0.62 -5.95 13.72
N CYS A 88 1.87 -5.46 13.57
CA CYS A 88 2.79 -5.79 12.48
C CYS A 88 3.70 -7.00 12.78
N TYR A 89 3.61 -7.61 13.97
CA TYR A 89 4.49 -8.71 14.43
C TYR A 89 5.99 -8.34 14.41
N VAL A 90 6.33 -7.14 14.86
CA VAL A 90 7.71 -6.63 14.92
C VAL A 90 8.09 -6.12 16.31
N ASP A 91 7.27 -6.36 17.32
CA ASP A 91 7.50 -5.99 18.72
C ASP A 91 8.65 -6.79 19.36
N ASP A 92 9.08 -7.88 18.74
CA ASP A 92 10.25 -8.69 19.11
C ASP A 92 11.57 -8.25 18.43
N VAL A 93 11.56 -7.18 17.63
CA VAL A 93 12.72 -6.75 16.85
C VAL A 93 13.48 -5.66 17.61
N GLU A 94 14.64 -6.05 18.16
CA GLU A 94 15.56 -5.10 18.78
C GLU A 94 16.16 -4.15 17.72
N GLY A 95 16.25 -2.86 18.04
CA GLY A 95 16.85 -1.86 17.15
C GLY A 95 16.01 -1.56 15.89
N LEU A 96 14.71 -1.90 15.86
CA LEU A 96 13.84 -1.60 14.70
C LEU A 96 13.91 -0.12 14.31
N GLU A 97 13.91 0.78 15.30
CA GLU A 97 13.87 2.24 15.08
C GLU A 97 15.21 2.81 14.58
N GLU A 98 16.28 2.03 14.67
CA GLU A 98 17.60 2.38 14.11
C GLU A 98 17.62 2.22 12.58
N SER A 99 16.65 1.47 12.01
CA SER A 99 16.45 1.34 10.58
C SER A 99 15.11 1.94 10.14
N PRO A 100 15.10 3.21 9.68
CA PRO A 100 13.89 3.81 9.10
C PRO A 100 13.30 3.00 7.92
N LEU A 101 14.16 2.31 7.15
CA LEU A 101 13.72 1.45 6.07
C LEU A 101 12.94 0.22 6.58
N ALA A 102 13.41 -0.40 7.68
CA ALA A 102 12.71 -1.50 8.34
C ALA A 102 11.36 -1.03 8.94
N CYS A 103 11.31 0.18 9.50
CA CYS A 103 10.05 0.80 9.96
C CYS A 103 9.07 0.98 8.79
N ALA A 104 9.52 1.52 7.65
CA ALA A 104 8.70 1.67 6.46
C ALA A 104 8.18 0.32 5.95
N TYR A 105 9.04 -0.72 5.95
CA TYR A 105 8.63 -2.07 5.56
C TYR A 105 7.57 -2.64 6.51
N ALA A 106 7.79 -2.56 7.82
CA ALA A 106 6.83 -3.05 8.81
C ALA A 106 5.45 -2.39 8.64
N ARG A 107 5.42 -1.08 8.41
CA ARG A 107 4.20 -0.31 8.14
C ARG A 107 3.52 -0.75 6.84
N ALA A 108 4.24 -0.75 5.73
CA ALA A 108 3.67 -1.07 4.42
C ALA A 108 3.15 -2.53 4.37
N ARG A 109 3.96 -3.50 4.81
CA ARG A 109 3.58 -4.91 4.85
C ARG A 109 2.47 -5.20 5.87
N GLY A 110 2.44 -4.42 6.95
CA GLY A 110 1.49 -4.57 8.07
C GLY A 110 0.11 -3.98 7.81
N THR A 111 -0.07 -3.15 6.80
CA THR A 111 -1.34 -2.45 6.54
C THR A 111 -2.46 -3.40 6.16
N ASP A 112 -2.30 -4.12 5.07
CA ASP A 112 -3.26 -5.10 4.56
C ASP A 112 -2.55 -6.46 4.46
N ARG A 113 -2.48 -7.15 5.56
CA ARG A 113 -1.70 -8.37 5.69
C ARG A 113 -2.22 -9.51 4.84
N LEU A 114 -3.53 -9.54 4.56
CA LEU A 114 -4.14 -10.53 3.68
C LEU A 114 -3.75 -10.29 2.22
N SER A 115 -3.92 -9.06 1.74
CA SER A 115 -3.55 -8.70 0.37
C SER A 115 -2.04 -8.80 0.12
N SER A 116 -1.22 -8.52 1.15
CA SER A 116 0.24 -8.60 1.07
C SER A 116 0.81 -10.01 1.17
N PHE A 117 -0.01 -11.04 1.36
CA PHE A 117 0.45 -12.43 1.32
C PHE A 117 0.88 -12.81 -0.10
N GLY A 118 2.18 -13.09 -0.28
CA GLY A 118 2.77 -13.34 -1.60
C GLY A 118 2.94 -12.07 -2.43
N ASP A 119 3.29 -10.96 -1.78
CA ASP A 119 3.53 -9.65 -2.37
C ASP A 119 4.85 -9.55 -3.14
N TRP A 120 5.00 -8.42 -3.83
CA TRP A 120 6.27 -7.89 -4.31
C TRP A 120 6.63 -6.66 -3.49
N VAL A 121 7.85 -6.63 -2.96
CA VAL A 121 8.36 -5.54 -2.12
C VAL A 121 9.24 -4.61 -2.93
N ALA A 122 9.07 -3.30 -2.83
CA ALA A 122 10.03 -2.32 -3.33
C ALA A 122 10.55 -1.45 -2.19
N LEU A 123 11.86 -1.26 -2.18
CA LEU A 123 12.58 -0.40 -1.24
C LEU A 123 13.22 0.77 -1.98
N SER A 124 13.07 1.98 -1.46
CA SER A 124 13.68 3.17 -2.05
C SER A 124 15.20 3.27 -1.83
N ASP A 125 15.71 2.50 -0.89
CA ASP A 125 17.10 2.53 -0.41
C ASP A 125 17.75 1.14 -0.46
N VAL A 126 19.05 1.10 -0.25
CA VAL A 126 19.80 -0.14 -0.09
C VAL A 126 19.20 -0.94 1.06
N CYS A 127 18.85 -2.19 0.77
CA CYS A 127 18.29 -3.10 1.77
C CYS A 127 19.31 -3.39 2.86
N ASP A 128 19.02 -2.97 4.09
CA ASP A 128 19.82 -3.27 5.28
C ASP A 128 19.46 -4.63 5.90
N VAL A 129 20.29 -5.06 6.85
CA VAL A 129 20.15 -6.37 7.52
C VAL A 129 18.82 -6.48 8.28
N THR A 130 18.41 -5.41 8.98
CA THR A 130 17.16 -5.41 9.77
C THR A 130 15.94 -5.59 8.85
N THR A 131 15.89 -4.84 7.75
CA THR A 131 14.84 -4.96 6.73
C THR A 131 14.81 -6.36 6.12
N ALA A 132 15.98 -6.92 5.75
CA ALA A 132 16.07 -8.27 5.20
C ALA A 132 15.56 -9.35 6.18
N LYS A 133 15.87 -9.22 7.47
CA LYS A 133 15.37 -10.12 8.52
C LYS A 133 13.84 -10.07 8.61
N LEU A 134 13.22 -8.89 8.53
CA LEU A 134 11.76 -8.75 8.52
C LEU A 134 11.14 -9.39 7.27
N ILE A 135 11.68 -9.11 6.08
CA ILE A 135 11.21 -9.69 4.83
C ILE A 135 11.32 -11.23 4.87
N SER A 136 12.37 -11.77 5.49
CA SER A 136 12.56 -13.22 5.57
C SER A 136 11.46 -13.93 6.35
N ARG A 137 10.79 -13.25 7.27
CA ARG A 137 9.71 -13.80 8.11
C ARG A 137 8.36 -13.90 7.39
N GLU A 138 8.17 -13.17 6.28
CA GLU A 138 6.88 -13.03 5.60
C GLU A 138 6.82 -13.86 4.31
N VAL A 139 5.62 -14.22 3.88
CA VAL A 139 5.40 -14.84 2.57
C VAL A 139 5.38 -13.73 1.53
N SER A 140 6.39 -13.75 0.65
CA SER A 140 6.62 -12.74 -0.39
C SER A 140 7.15 -13.43 -1.64
N ASP A 141 6.86 -12.89 -2.82
CA ASP A 141 7.30 -13.45 -4.11
C ASP A 141 8.63 -12.86 -4.58
N GLY A 142 8.92 -11.63 -4.22
CA GLY A 142 10.16 -10.99 -4.61
C GLY A 142 10.34 -9.58 -4.07
N ILE A 143 11.50 -9.03 -4.38
CA ILE A 143 11.94 -7.72 -3.95
C ILE A 143 12.70 -7.00 -5.06
N ILE A 144 12.53 -5.67 -5.12
CA ILE A 144 13.35 -4.76 -5.91
C ILE A 144 13.91 -3.64 -5.02
N ALA A 145 15.19 -3.35 -5.16
CA ALA A 145 15.89 -2.29 -4.44
C ALA A 145 17.08 -1.77 -5.26
N PRO A 146 17.60 -0.56 -4.98
CA PRO A 146 18.79 -0.03 -5.65
C PRO A 146 20.08 -0.78 -5.26
N GLY A 147 20.05 -1.55 -4.18
CA GLY A 147 21.17 -2.36 -3.71
C GLY A 147 20.79 -3.16 -2.47
N TYR A 148 21.75 -3.96 -2.02
CA TYR A 148 21.60 -4.83 -0.85
C TYR A 148 22.94 -4.87 -0.10
N GLU A 149 22.92 -4.69 1.22
CA GLU A 149 24.07 -5.00 2.05
C GLU A 149 24.43 -6.49 1.89
N PRO A 150 25.74 -6.86 1.94
CA PRO A 150 26.15 -8.26 1.71
C PRO A 150 25.42 -9.26 2.62
N GLU A 151 25.33 -8.99 3.92
CA GLU A 151 24.61 -9.85 4.87
C GLU A 151 23.11 -9.88 4.61
N ALA A 152 22.49 -8.74 4.25
CA ALA A 152 21.09 -8.66 3.87
C ALA A 152 20.79 -9.53 2.65
N LEU A 153 21.64 -9.48 1.64
CA LEU A 153 21.54 -10.31 0.44
C LEU A 153 21.63 -11.81 0.76
N ASP A 154 22.56 -12.20 1.65
CA ASP A 154 22.71 -13.58 2.09
C ASP A 154 21.48 -14.11 2.85
N ILE A 155 20.84 -13.25 3.67
CA ILE A 155 19.59 -13.58 4.35
C ILE A 155 18.47 -13.82 3.32
N LEU A 156 18.30 -12.90 2.38
CA LEU A 156 17.24 -12.98 1.37
C LEU A 156 17.44 -14.15 0.40
N LYS A 157 18.69 -14.49 0.01
CA LYS A 157 19.01 -15.64 -0.84
C LYS A 157 18.62 -16.98 -0.22
N LYS A 158 18.57 -17.09 1.10
CA LYS A 158 18.15 -18.32 1.79
C LYS A 158 16.62 -18.52 1.78
N LYS A 159 15.87 -17.45 1.53
CA LYS A 159 14.41 -17.47 1.50
C LYS A 159 13.90 -18.36 0.36
N ARG A 160 12.74 -19.04 0.55
CA ARG A 160 12.12 -19.97 -0.42
C ARG A 160 13.11 -21.05 -0.92
N LYS A 161 13.95 -21.55 -0.04
CA LYS A 161 14.99 -22.57 -0.39
C LYS A 161 15.91 -22.12 -1.52
N GLY A 162 16.25 -20.84 -1.57
CA GLY A 162 17.14 -20.26 -2.59
C GLY A 162 16.46 -19.80 -3.88
N SER A 163 15.14 -19.78 -3.93
CA SER A 163 14.38 -19.36 -5.13
C SER A 163 13.64 -18.04 -4.98
N TYR A 164 13.91 -17.26 -3.92
CA TYR A 164 13.31 -15.94 -3.75
C TYR A 164 13.81 -14.99 -4.85
N ASN A 165 12.89 -14.24 -5.45
CA ASN A 165 13.23 -13.31 -6.51
C ASN A 165 13.86 -12.04 -5.92
N ILE A 166 15.10 -11.76 -6.30
CA ILE A 166 15.83 -10.57 -5.84
C ILE A 166 16.32 -9.81 -7.07
N VAL A 167 15.81 -8.61 -7.24
CA VAL A 167 16.13 -7.71 -8.37
C VAL A 167 16.81 -6.45 -7.84
N LYS A 168 17.97 -6.13 -8.41
CA LYS A 168 18.64 -4.85 -8.23
C LYS A 168 18.29 -3.96 -9.41
N ILE A 169 17.89 -2.73 -9.15
CA ILE A 169 17.58 -1.70 -10.15
C ILE A 169 18.67 -0.65 -10.17
N ASP A 170 18.98 -0.12 -11.35
CA ASP A 170 19.80 1.08 -11.48
C ASP A 170 18.96 2.30 -11.04
N PRO A 171 19.27 2.96 -9.91
CA PRO A 171 18.50 4.08 -9.41
C PRO A 171 18.60 5.34 -10.29
N GLU A 172 19.65 5.44 -11.12
CA GLU A 172 19.87 6.57 -12.01
C GLU A 172 19.14 6.41 -13.36
N TYR A 173 18.61 5.20 -13.63
CA TYR A 173 17.89 4.99 -14.87
C TYR A 173 16.61 5.87 -14.92
N VAL A 174 16.47 6.56 -16.05
CA VAL A 174 15.30 7.38 -16.38
C VAL A 174 14.66 6.79 -17.63
N PRO A 175 13.38 6.36 -17.57
CA PRO A 175 12.65 5.90 -18.75
C PRO A 175 12.51 7.00 -19.81
N GLU A 176 12.31 6.61 -21.07
CA GLU A 176 12.01 7.55 -22.16
C GLU A 176 10.74 8.35 -21.86
N GLU A 177 10.64 9.55 -22.45
CA GLU A 177 9.51 10.44 -22.22
C GLU A 177 8.20 9.95 -22.87
N ILE A 178 8.32 9.09 -23.87
CA ILE A 178 7.19 8.52 -24.59
C ILE A 178 7.01 7.05 -24.19
N GLU A 179 5.84 6.72 -23.71
CA GLU A 179 5.45 5.34 -23.44
C GLU A 179 4.41 4.83 -24.41
N LYS A 180 4.43 3.53 -24.68
CA LYS A 180 3.56 2.84 -25.62
C LYS A 180 2.87 1.65 -24.97
N LYS A 181 1.62 1.43 -25.33
CA LYS A 181 0.83 0.27 -24.94
C LYS A 181 0.09 -0.27 -26.15
N GLN A 182 0.02 -1.59 -26.31
CA GLN A 182 -0.71 -2.23 -27.39
C GLN A 182 -1.99 -2.90 -26.88
N VAL A 183 -3.10 -2.60 -27.54
CA VAL A 183 -4.39 -3.26 -27.30
C VAL A 183 -4.98 -3.62 -28.65
N PHE A 184 -5.30 -4.89 -28.86
CA PHE A 184 -5.85 -5.40 -30.12
C PHE A 184 -4.99 -5.05 -31.36
N GLY A 185 -3.64 -5.04 -31.21
CA GLY A 185 -2.71 -4.67 -32.27
C GLY A 185 -2.60 -3.16 -32.54
N ILE A 186 -3.43 -2.34 -31.90
CA ILE A 186 -3.36 -0.87 -31.98
C ILE A 186 -2.41 -0.35 -30.91
N THR A 187 -1.44 0.45 -31.32
CA THR A 187 -0.49 1.08 -30.40
C THR A 187 -1.03 2.42 -29.91
N PHE A 188 -1.16 2.53 -28.60
CA PHE A 188 -1.41 3.78 -27.90
C PHE A 188 -0.06 4.38 -27.53
N GLN A 189 0.11 5.68 -27.74
CA GLN A 189 1.31 6.43 -27.40
C GLN A 189 0.93 7.65 -26.60
N GLN A 190 1.66 7.92 -25.53
CA GLN A 190 1.46 9.10 -24.68
C GLN A 190 2.77 9.54 -24.05
N GLY A 191 2.82 10.76 -23.53
CA GLY A 191 3.89 11.18 -22.65
C GLY A 191 3.83 10.40 -21.34
N ARG A 192 4.99 9.99 -20.82
CA ARG A 192 5.10 9.35 -19.51
C ARG A 192 4.56 10.30 -18.42
N ASN A 193 3.83 9.73 -17.45
CA ASN A 193 3.35 10.50 -16.30
C ASN A 193 4.52 10.86 -15.36
N ASN A 194 5.25 11.92 -15.70
CA ASN A 194 6.37 12.46 -14.92
C ASN A 194 5.97 13.63 -14.01
N PHE A 195 4.66 13.89 -13.86
CA PHE A 195 4.14 14.93 -12.97
C PHE A 195 4.58 14.66 -11.52
N LYS A 196 5.21 15.66 -10.89
CA LYS A 196 5.71 15.56 -9.51
C LYS A 196 4.63 15.96 -8.52
N ILE A 197 4.32 15.06 -7.59
CA ILE A 197 3.42 15.32 -6.46
C ILE A 197 4.24 15.90 -5.32
N ASN A 198 3.91 17.12 -4.89
CA ASN A 198 4.58 17.85 -3.82
C ASN A 198 3.57 18.70 -3.00
N GLU A 199 4.04 19.39 -1.98
CA GLU A 199 3.22 20.19 -1.07
C GLU A 199 2.44 21.31 -1.81
N GLU A 200 2.99 21.88 -2.89
CA GLU A 200 2.35 22.96 -3.65
C GLU A 200 1.00 22.54 -4.25
N LEU A 201 0.86 21.24 -4.53
CA LEU A 201 -0.38 20.66 -5.06
C LEU A 201 -1.56 20.78 -4.07
N LEU A 202 -1.28 21.01 -2.80
CA LEU A 202 -2.28 21.09 -1.72
C LEU A 202 -2.61 22.54 -1.33
N ASN A 203 -2.09 23.55 -2.04
CA ASN A 203 -2.28 24.95 -1.68
C ASN A 203 -3.69 25.50 -1.97
N ASP A 204 -4.43 24.89 -2.90
CA ASP A 204 -5.80 25.33 -3.25
C ASP A 204 -6.85 24.70 -2.31
N ILE A 205 -6.87 25.15 -1.06
CA ILE A 205 -7.84 24.70 -0.06
C ILE A 205 -9.18 25.38 -0.30
N VAL A 206 -10.20 24.60 -0.64
CA VAL A 206 -11.53 25.09 -1.07
C VAL A 206 -12.57 25.13 0.05
N THR A 207 -12.37 24.42 1.16
CA THR A 207 -13.26 24.38 2.34
C THR A 207 -13.08 25.61 3.23
N ALA A 208 -14.05 25.86 4.13
CA ALA A 208 -13.99 26.96 5.11
C ALA A 208 -12.81 26.81 6.07
N ASN A 209 -12.60 25.60 6.61
CA ASN A 209 -11.42 25.28 7.41
C ASN A 209 -10.19 25.19 6.49
N LYS A 210 -9.12 25.93 6.86
CA LYS A 210 -7.87 26.00 6.10
C LYS A 210 -6.67 25.37 6.85
N ASP A 211 -6.89 24.82 8.04
CA ASP A 211 -5.82 24.31 8.90
C ASP A 211 -5.39 22.90 8.47
N MET A 212 -4.30 22.83 7.70
CA MET A 212 -3.69 21.59 7.23
C MET A 212 -2.29 21.43 7.84
N PRO A 213 -2.14 20.65 8.91
CA PRO A 213 -0.84 20.46 9.56
C PRO A 213 0.12 19.66 8.68
N LYS A 214 1.44 19.80 8.92
CA LYS A 214 2.49 19.11 8.14
C LYS A 214 2.32 17.58 8.10
N SER A 215 1.79 16.98 9.16
CA SER A 215 1.47 15.54 9.17
C SER A 215 0.41 15.17 8.15
N ALA A 216 -0.64 15.98 8.02
CA ALA A 216 -1.68 15.77 7.02
C ALA A 216 -1.15 16.01 5.58
N VAL A 217 -0.31 17.03 5.38
CA VAL A 217 0.36 17.27 4.09
C VAL A 217 1.17 16.05 3.68
N ARG A 218 2.01 15.52 4.58
CA ARG A 218 2.78 14.28 4.34
C ARG A 218 1.87 13.12 3.97
N ASP A 219 0.81 12.88 4.74
CA ASP A 219 -0.08 11.74 4.54
C ASP A 219 -0.90 11.88 3.25
N LEU A 220 -1.31 13.10 2.85
CA LEU A 220 -1.92 13.36 1.55
C LEU A 220 -0.95 13.11 0.40
N ILE A 221 0.32 13.50 0.52
CA ILE A 221 1.36 13.18 -0.48
C ILE A 221 1.53 11.66 -0.62
N ILE A 222 1.61 10.92 0.49
CA ILE A 222 1.66 9.46 0.48
C ILE A 222 0.44 8.89 -0.24
N SER A 223 -0.75 9.38 0.08
CA SER A 223 -2.00 8.95 -0.55
C SER A 223 -1.99 9.19 -2.06
N LEU A 224 -1.66 10.40 -2.51
CA LEU A 224 -1.68 10.76 -3.93
C LEU A 224 -0.61 10.01 -4.74
N ILE A 225 0.61 9.85 -4.22
CA ILE A 225 1.66 9.05 -4.89
C ILE A 225 1.24 7.58 -4.96
N THR A 226 0.65 7.03 -3.90
CA THR A 226 0.10 5.67 -3.91
C THR A 226 -0.93 5.51 -5.03
N LEU A 227 -1.83 6.48 -5.19
CA LEU A 227 -2.87 6.46 -6.23
C LEU A 227 -2.33 6.58 -7.65
N LYS A 228 -1.24 7.33 -7.85
CA LYS A 228 -0.58 7.46 -9.16
C LYS A 228 -0.16 6.11 -9.75
N TYR A 229 0.06 5.10 -8.90
CA TYR A 229 0.46 3.74 -9.27
C TYR A 229 -0.61 2.68 -8.94
N THR A 230 -1.85 3.12 -8.71
CA THR A 230 -2.98 2.23 -8.38
C THR A 230 -3.97 2.18 -9.54
N GLN A 231 -4.42 0.99 -9.92
CA GLN A 231 -5.43 0.82 -10.97
C GLN A 231 -6.70 1.62 -10.67
N SER A 232 -7.12 2.46 -11.61
CA SER A 232 -8.28 3.35 -11.48
C SER A 232 -9.61 2.59 -11.66
N ASN A 233 -10.72 3.10 -11.12
CA ASN A 233 -10.79 4.20 -10.15
C ASN A 233 -10.15 3.79 -8.83
N SER A 234 -9.53 4.74 -8.15
CA SER A 234 -8.88 4.44 -6.89
C SER A 234 -9.00 5.57 -5.86
N VAL A 235 -9.00 5.18 -4.59
CA VAL A 235 -9.05 6.04 -3.41
C VAL A 235 -8.10 5.46 -2.37
N CYS A 236 -7.36 6.31 -1.66
CA CYS A 236 -6.40 5.91 -0.65
C CYS A 236 -6.59 6.71 0.64
N PHE A 237 -6.77 6.00 1.75
CA PHE A 237 -6.71 6.55 3.10
C PHE A 237 -5.29 6.45 3.62
N ALA A 238 -4.78 7.52 4.21
CA ALA A 238 -3.43 7.58 4.78
C ALA A 238 -3.46 8.17 6.19
N TYR A 239 -2.59 7.67 7.04
CA TYR A 239 -2.48 8.09 8.43
C TYR A 239 -1.08 7.76 8.97
N ASP A 240 -0.52 8.67 9.74
CA ASP A 240 0.74 8.48 10.46
C ASP A 240 1.89 7.93 9.59
N GLY A 241 2.04 8.47 8.38
CA GLY A 241 3.17 8.13 7.50
C GLY A 241 2.97 6.88 6.64
N GLN A 242 1.74 6.39 6.50
CA GLN A 242 1.43 5.24 5.64
C GLN A 242 0.05 5.28 5.02
N ALA A 243 -0.11 4.66 3.87
CA ALA A 243 -1.41 4.31 3.32
C ALA A 243 -2.02 3.20 4.18
N ILE A 244 -3.23 3.42 4.71
CA ILE A 244 -3.90 2.50 5.63
C ILE A 244 -5.08 1.76 4.98
N GLY A 245 -5.50 2.18 3.79
CA GLY A 245 -6.54 1.49 3.02
C GLY A 245 -6.54 1.98 1.58
N VAL A 246 -6.38 1.07 0.64
CA VAL A 246 -6.38 1.33 -0.81
C VAL A 246 -7.56 0.61 -1.45
N GLY A 247 -8.43 1.37 -2.12
CA GLY A 247 -9.51 0.84 -2.95
C GLY A 247 -9.15 1.03 -4.42
N ALA A 248 -8.88 -0.06 -5.12
CA ALA A 248 -8.36 -0.07 -6.48
C ALA A 248 -9.32 -0.71 -7.48
N GLY A 249 -9.28 -0.26 -8.74
CA GLY A 249 -9.90 -0.93 -9.87
C GLY A 249 -11.43 -1.00 -9.86
N GLN A 250 -12.11 -0.08 -9.18
CA GLN A 250 -13.56 -0.07 -9.11
C GLN A 250 -14.16 0.86 -10.18
N GLN A 251 -15.30 0.45 -10.79
CA GLN A 251 -15.99 1.28 -11.77
C GLN A 251 -16.75 2.46 -11.15
N SER A 252 -17.08 2.38 -9.85
CA SER A 252 -17.77 3.45 -9.13
C SER A 252 -16.87 4.05 -8.05
N ARG A 253 -16.79 5.39 -8.00
CA ARG A 253 -16.02 6.12 -6.98
C ARG A 253 -16.42 5.75 -5.56
N ILE A 254 -17.72 5.68 -5.28
CA ILE A 254 -18.19 5.32 -3.94
C ILE A 254 -17.79 3.89 -3.54
N HIS A 255 -17.69 2.96 -4.49
CA HIS A 255 -17.19 1.61 -4.20
C HIS A 255 -15.71 1.62 -3.80
N CYS A 256 -14.88 2.46 -4.45
CA CYS A 256 -13.48 2.66 -4.03
C CYS A 256 -13.41 3.18 -2.60
N THR A 257 -14.19 4.23 -2.29
CA THR A 257 -14.22 4.86 -0.96
C THR A 257 -14.70 3.88 0.13
N ARG A 258 -15.70 3.05 -0.17
CA ARG A 258 -16.17 1.99 0.75
C ARG A 258 -15.10 0.93 0.98
N LEU A 259 -14.49 0.41 -0.08
CA LEU A 259 -13.45 -0.61 0.00
C LEU A 259 -12.23 -0.11 0.79
N ALA A 260 -11.70 1.05 0.40
CA ALA A 260 -10.57 1.68 1.08
C ALA A 260 -10.86 1.96 2.56
N GLY A 261 -12.05 2.51 2.85
CA GLY A 261 -12.48 2.80 4.22
C GLY A 261 -12.71 1.55 5.07
N SER A 262 -13.13 0.42 4.48
CA SER A 262 -13.24 -0.86 5.19
C SER A 262 -11.87 -1.42 5.54
N LYS A 263 -10.90 -1.34 4.62
CA LYS A 263 -9.51 -1.72 4.87
C LYS A 263 -8.86 -0.85 5.96
N ALA A 264 -9.08 0.47 5.91
CA ALA A 264 -8.61 1.40 6.93
C ALA A 264 -9.21 1.09 8.31
N ALA A 265 -10.50 0.77 8.39
CA ALA A 265 -11.14 0.35 9.64
C ALA A 265 -10.51 -0.94 10.19
N THR A 266 -10.25 -1.93 9.35
CA THR A 266 -9.55 -3.17 9.75
C THR A 266 -8.15 -2.88 10.27
N TRP A 267 -7.40 -1.96 9.63
CA TRP A 267 -6.08 -1.55 10.10
C TRP A 267 -6.13 -0.94 11.51
N PHE A 268 -7.08 -0.05 11.80
CA PHE A 268 -7.26 0.49 13.13
C PHE A 268 -7.67 -0.59 14.14
N LEU A 269 -8.65 -1.43 13.79
CA LEU A 269 -9.18 -2.47 14.69
C LEU A 269 -8.13 -3.54 15.03
N ARG A 270 -7.17 -3.82 14.14
CA ARG A 270 -6.03 -4.71 14.46
C ARG A 270 -5.17 -4.19 15.62
N GLN A 271 -5.25 -2.91 15.94
CA GLN A 271 -4.52 -2.27 17.04
C GLN A 271 -5.36 -2.14 18.33
N CYS A 272 -6.61 -2.56 18.34
CA CYS A 272 -7.40 -2.55 19.55
C CYS A 272 -7.00 -3.69 20.49
N ASP A 273 -7.14 -3.46 21.81
CA ASP A 273 -6.66 -4.40 22.82
C ASP A 273 -7.31 -5.78 22.73
N LYS A 274 -8.60 -5.87 22.32
CA LYS A 274 -9.27 -7.17 22.10
C LYS A 274 -8.61 -8.00 21.01
N VAL A 275 -8.14 -7.36 19.94
CA VAL A 275 -7.45 -8.06 18.83
C VAL A 275 -6.01 -8.38 19.19
N LEU A 276 -5.28 -7.41 19.77
CA LEU A 276 -3.88 -7.59 20.15
C LEU A 276 -3.67 -8.69 21.21
N ASN A 277 -4.68 -8.94 22.03
CA ASN A 277 -4.61 -9.93 23.13
C ASN A 277 -5.38 -11.22 22.82
N LEU A 278 -5.69 -11.51 21.56
CA LEU A 278 -6.31 -12.79 21.19
C LEU A 278 -5.41 -13.96 21.63
N PRO A 279 -5.96 -14.95 22.37
CA PRO A 279 -5.19 -16.04 22.99
C PRO A 279 -4.84 -17.13 21.97
N PHE A 280 -4.05 -16.78 20.95
CA PHE A 280 -3.65 -17.72 19.91
C PHE A 280 -2.84 -18.89 20.44
N LYS A 281 -3.05 -20.06 19.86
CA LYS A 281 -2.14 -21.20 20.02
C LYS A 281 -0.78 -20.90 19.40
N ASP A 282 0.30 -21.35 20.04
CA ASP A 282 1.67 -21.16 19.53
C ASP A 282 1.93 -21.89 18.22
N THR A 283 1.13 -22.91 17.90
CA THR A 283 1.22 -23.67 16.66
C THR A 283 0.77 -22.91 15.41
N LEU A 284 -0.02 -21.82 15.56
CA LEU A 284 -0.50 -21.04 14.43
C LEU A 284 0.59 -20.13 13.86
N LYS A 285 0.78 -20.26 12.55
CA LYS A 285 1.67 -19.36 11.80
C LYS A 285 1.04 -17.99 11.58
N ARG A 286 1.87 -16.99 11.28
CA ARG A 286 1.42 -15.59 11.05
C ARG A 286 0.28 -15.49 10.05
N ALA A 287 0.39 -16.13 8.88
CA ALA A 287 -0.65 -16.08 7.85
C ALA A 287 -1.99 -16.66 8.34
N GLU A 288 -1.95 -17.72 9.14
CA GLU A 288 -3.16 -18.30 9.73
C GLU A 288 -3.75 -17.35 10.78
N ARG A 289 -2.91 -16.73 11.62
CA ARG A 289 -3.36 -15.68 12.56
C ARG A 289 -3.98 -14.50 11.85
N ASP A 290 -3.41 -14.05 10.73
CA ASP A 290 -3.97 -12.96 9.93
C ASP A 290 -5.37 -13.26 9.41
N ASN A 291 -5.62 -14.48 8.91
CA ASN A 291 -6.94 -14.92 8.47
C ASN A 291 -7.93 -14.98 9.64
N VAL A 292 -7.51 -15.50 10.80
CA VAL A 292 -8.37 -15.57 12.00
C VAL A 292 -8.68 -14.17 12.53
N ILE A 293 -7.73 -13.24 12.53
CA ILE A 293 -7.96 -11.84 12.92
C ILE A 293 -8.96 -11.19 11.98
N ASP A 294 -8.83 -11.42 10.67
CA ASP A 294 -9.80 -10.89 9.70
C ASP A 294 -11.22 -11.42 9.96
N GLY A 295 -11.37 -12.73 10.15
CA GLY A 295 -12.65 -13.34 10.53
C GLY A 295 -13.19 -12.83 11.85
N TYR A 296 -12.34 -12.57 12.84
CA TYR A 296 -12.73 -12.01 14.13
C TYR A 296 -13.25 -10.57 14.02
N ILE A 297 -12.61 -9.73 13.19
CA ILE A 297 -12.99 -8.33 12.97
C ILE A 297 -14.22 -8.23 12.06
N ASN A 298 -14.19 -8.89 10.90
CA ASN A 298 -15.16 -8.68 9.82
C ASN A 298 -16.34 -9.66 9.88
N LYS A 299 -16.23 -10.80 10.61
CA LYS A 299 -17.29 -11.80 10.79
C LYS A 299 -17.92 -12.29 9.48
N ASN A 300 -17.09 -12.48 8.45
CA ASN A 300 -17.58 -12.72 7.09
C ASN A 300 -18.10 -14.15 6.89
N GLU A 301 -17.19 -15.15 6.90
CA GLU A 301 -17.51 -16.50 6.47
C GLU A 301 -17.63 -17.49 7.66
N GLU A 302 -16.72 -17.38 8.63
CA GLU A 302 -16.67 -18.27 9.80
C GLU A 302 -16.69 -17.42 11.09
N ASP A 303 -17.60 -17.75 11.99
CA ASP A 303 -17.51 -17.21 13.37
C ASP A 303 -16.40 -17.95 14.11
N VAL A 304 -15.22 -17.34 14.15
CA VAL A 304 -14.03 -17.89 14.79
C VAL A 304 -14.16 -18.01 16.32
N CYS A 305 -15.16 -17.35 16.93
CA CYS A 305 -15.46 -17.41 18.35
C CYS A 305 -16.48 -18.49 18.69
N ALA A 306 -17.17 -19.05 17.69
CA ALA A 306 -18.21 -20.07 17.92
C ALA A 306 -17.62 -21.36 18.47
N ASP A 307 -18.45 -22.11 19.23
CA ASP A 307 -18.07 -23.44 19.72
C ASP A 307 -17.84 -24.40 18.54
N GLY A 308 -16.76 -25.19 18.61
CA GLY A 308 -16.27 -26.03 17.53
C GLY A 308 -15.27 -25.31 16.60
N ASN A 309 -15.21 -23.99 16.59
CA ASN A 309 -14.29 -23.20 15.80
C ASN A 309 -13.15 -22.61 16.62
N TRP A 310 -13.46 -21.95 17.74
CA TRP A 310 -12.43 -21.30 18.55
C TRP A 310 -11.34 -22.28 19.00
N GLN A 311 -11.69 -23.53 19.27
CA GLN A 311 -10.75 -24.58 19.68
C GLN A 311 -9.67 -24.88 18.63
N LYS A 312 -9.89 -24.52 17.37
CA LYS A 312 -8.90 -24.69 16.30
C LYS A 312 -7.76 -23.67 16.43
N TYR A 313 -8.07 -22.46 16.91
CA TYR A 313 -7.21 -21.29 16.83
C TYR A 313 -6.68 -20.79 18.17
N PHE A 314 -7.49 -20.91 19.23
CA PHE A 314 -7.24 -20.27 20.51
C PHE A 314 -7.02 -21.29 21.64
N THR A 315 -6.31 -20.86 22.68
CA THR A 315 -6.11 -21.65 23.91
C THR A 315 -7.31 -21.59 24.83
N GLU A 316 -8.13 -20.53 24.73
CA GLU A 316 -9.40 -20.33 25.43
C GLU A 316 -10.35 -19.56 24.50
N GLN A 317 -11.66 -19.63 24.78
CA GLN A 317 -12.65 -18.95 23.95
C GLN A 317 -12.54 -17.44 24.12
N PRO A 318 -12.22 -16.68 23.04
CA PRO A 318 -12.17 -15.22 23.12
C PRO A 318 -13.58 -14.63 23.17
N SER A 319 -13.72 -13.51 23.87
CA SER A 319 -14.96 -12.72 23.77
C SER A 319 -15.08 -12.12 22.37
N PRO A 320 -16.25 -12.15 21.72
CA PRO A 320 -16.42 -11.60 20.38
C PRO A 320 -16.25 -10.08 20.38
N LEU A 321 -15.75 -9.56 19.25
CA LEU A 321 -15.72 -8.12 18.99
C LEU A 321 -17.15 -7.67 18.62
N THR A 322 -17.82 -6.91 19.49
CA THR A 322 -19.20 -6.47 19.24
C THR A 322 -19.25 -5.24 18.32
N ASN A 323 -20.41 -4.96 17.72
CA ASN A 323 -20.58 -3.74 16.94
C ASN A 323 -20.39 -2.48 17.80
N GLU A 324 -20.80 -2.53 19.08
CA GLU A 324 -20.57 -1.44 20.04
C GLU A 324 -19.07 -1.22 20.30
N ASP A 325 -18.28 -2.28 20.44
CA ASP A 325 -16.81 -2.16 20.56
C ASP A 325 -16.20 -1.48 19.32
N ILE A 326 -16.65 -1.90 18.13
CA ILE A 326 -16.18 -1.36 16.85
C ILE A 326 -16.56 0.13 16.73
N GLU A 327 -17.82 0.47 16.96
CA GLU A 327 -18.31 1.84 16.87
C GLU A 327 -17.62 2.76 17.87
N LYS A 328 -17.44 2.30 19.10
CA LYS A 328 -16.70 3.03 20.13
C LYS A 328 -15.25 3.28 19.72
N TYR A 329 -14.53 2.24 19.30
CA TYR A 329 -13.12 2.35 18.98
C TYR A 329 -12.89 3.21 17.72
N LEU A 330 -13.67 2.98 16.66
CA LEU A 330 -13.55 3.76 15.42
C LEU A 330 -14.11 5.18 15.57
N GLY A 331 -15.03 5.42 16.51
CA GLY A 331 -15.54 6.75 16.82
C GLY A 331 -14.51 7.71 17.42
N GLU A 332 -13.41 7.17 17.98
CA GLU A 332 -12.27 7.94 18.50
C GLU A 332 -11.23 8.27 17.43
N VAL A 333 -11.34 7.69 16.22
CA VAL A 333 -10.39 7.93 15.13
C VAL A 333 -10.67 9.28 14.49
N ASP A 334 -9.63 10.11 14.38
CA ASP A 334 -9.67 11.43 13.75
C ASP A 334 -8.34 11.75 13.05
N GLY A 335 -8.33 12.75 12.17
CA GLY A 335 -7.12 13.22 11.50
C GLY A 335 -6.67 12.36 10.32
N VAL A 336 -7.51 11.45 9.83
CA VAL A 336 -7.19 10.62 8.66
C VAL A 336 -7.19 11.47 7.39
N SER A 337 -6.23 11.21 6.51
CA SER A 337 -6.10 11.83 5.19
C SER A 337 -6.69 10.94 4.10
N LEU A 338 -7.34 11.54 3.10
CA LEU A 338 -7.99 10.86 1.99
C LEU A 338 -7.58 11.49 0.66
N GLY A 339 -6.97 10.72 -0.23
CA GLY A 339 -6.74 11.09 -1.62
C GLY A 339 -7.68 10.37 -2.58
N SER A 340 -7.98 11.01 -3.70
CA SER A 340 -8.75 10.44 -4.80
C SER A 340 -8.04 10.70 -6.14
N ASP A 341 -7.97 9.69 -7.01
CA ASP A 341 -7.32 9.82 -8.33
C ASP A 341 -8.14 10.65 -9.33
N ALA A 342 -9.42 10.92 -9.03
CA ALA A 342 -10.29 11.84 -9.77
C ALA A 342 -11.28 12.53 -8.82
N PHE A 343 -12.09 13.46 -9.34
CA PHE A 343 -13.07 14.20 -8.53
C PHE A 343 -14.12 13.28 -7.88
N PHE A 344 -14.63 13.70 -6.74
CA PHE A 344 -15.81 13.09 -6.12
C PHE A 344 -17.07 13.58 -6.82
N PRO A 345 -17.87 12.69 -7.44
CA PRO A 345 -19.07 13.10 -8.17
C PRO A 345 -20.23 13.50 -7.26
N PHE A 346 -20.25 13.00 -6.01
CA PHE A 346 -21.32 13.21 -5.04
C PHE A 346 -20.80 13.30 -3.62
N ALA A 347 -21.58 13.94 -2.74
CA ALA A 347 -21.26 14.11 -1.32
C ALA A 347 -21.26 12.79 -0.51
N ASP A 348 -21.85 11.71 -1.02
CA ASP A 348 -21.85 10.39 -0.39
C ASP A 348 -20.44 9.84 -0.10
N ASN A 349 -19.46 10.22 -0.91
CA ASN A 349 -18.06 9.90 -0.68
C ASN A 349 -17.52 10.59 0.59
N ILE A 350 -17.91 11.84 0.82
CA ILE A 350 -17.53 12.61 2.01
C ILE A 350 -18.22 12.04 3.25
N GLU A 351 -19.52 11.73 3.16
CA GLU A 351 -20.27 11.05 4.23
C GLU A 351 -19.62 9.70 4.60
N ARG A 352 -19.16 8.92 3.60
CA ARG A 352 -18.43 7.68 3.87
C ARG A 352 -17.06 7.94 4.50
N ALA A 353 -16.34 8.95 4.03
CA ALA A 353 -15.03 9.32 4.56
C ALA A 353 -15.11 9.74 6.04
N LYS A 354 -16.15 10.51 6.42
CA LYS A 354 -16.38 10.91 7.81
C LYS A 354 -16.43 9.73 8.77
N ARG A 355 -17.08 8.62 8.39
CA ARG A 355 -17.17 7.40 9.21
C ARG A 355 -15.82 6.72 9.46
N SER A 356 -14.79 7.10 8.71
CA SER A 356 -13.41 6.58 8.84
C SER A 356 -12.47 7.60 9.50
N GLY A 357 -12.98 8.64 10.15
CA GLY A 357 -12.18 9.66 10.84
C GLY A 357 -11.42 10.61 9.90
N VAL A 358 -11.85 10.74 8.62
CA VAL A 358 -11.21 11.64 7.67
C VAL A 358 -11.41 13.09 8.09
N LYS A 359 -10.31 13.84 8.11
CA LYS A 359 -10.27 15.27 8.35
C LYS A 359 -9.68 16.03 7.16
N TYR A 360 -8.79 15.40 6.41
CA TYR A 360 -8.04 16.04 5.32
C TYR A 360 -8.28 15.30 4.01
N ILE A 361 -8.56 16.06 2.93
CA ILE A 361 -8.94 15.50 1.62
C ILE A 361 -8.13 16.18 0.53
N ALA A 362 -7.64 15.40 -0.44
CA ALA A 362 -7.09 15.89 -1.69
C ALA A 362 -7.76 15.19 -2.88
N GLN A 363 -8.31 15.98 -3.79
CA GLN A 363 -8.95 15.51 -5.02
C GLN A 363 -8.80 16.56 -6.13
N PRO A 364 -8.93 16.18 -7.42
CA PRO A 364 -8.76 17.14 -8.51
C PRO A 364 -9.74 18.29 -8.53
N GLY A 365 -10.99 18.10 -8.11
CA GLY A 365 -12.10 19.02 -8.40
C GLY A 365 -12.52 18.95 -9.87
N GLY A 366 -13.41 19.83 -10.30
CA GLY A 366 -13.93 19.91 -11.67
C GLY A 366 -15.22 19.15 -11.93
N SER A 367 -15.90 18.70 -10.87
CA SER A 367 -17.26 18.19 -10.96
C SER A 367 -18.29 19.34 -11.04
N ILE A 368 -19.37 19.12 -11.75
CA ILE A 368 -20.53 20.06 -11.76
C ILE A 368 -21.13 20.22 -10.34
N ARG A 369 -20.85 19.28 -9.45
CA ARG A 369 -21.35 19.24 -8.07
C ARG A 369 -20.26 19.47 -7.02
N ASP A 370 -19.19 20.17 -7.37
CA ASP A 370 -18.12 20.48 -6.42
C ASP A 370 -18.64 21.28 -5.22
N ASP A 371 -19.62 22.18 -5.44
CA ASP A 371 -20.29 22.94 -4.40
C ASP A 371 -20.90 22.03 -3.31
N LEU A 372 -21.65 21.00 -3.72
CA LEU A 372 -22.27 20.04 -2.76
C LEU A 372 -21.23 19.19 -2.02
N VAL A 373 -20.13 18.89 -2.66
CA VAL A 373 -19.02 18.12 -2.07
C VAL A 373 -18.28 18.99 -1.04
N ILE A 374 -18.04 20.26 -1.36
CA ILE A 374 -17.42 21.25 -0.45
C ILE A 374 -18.35 21.53 0.75
N ASP A 375 -19.63 21.80 0.52
CA ASP A 375 -20.61 22.03 1.58
C ASP A 375 -20.68 20.85 2.56
N CYS A 376 -20.60 19.63 2.05
CA CYS A 376 -20.57 18.43 2.88
C CYS A 376 -19.28 18.33 3.71
N ALA A 377 -18.14 18.69 3.14
CA ALA A 377 -16.86 18.73 3.86
C ALA A 377 -16.87 19.82 4.95
N ASP A 378 -17.41 20.99 4.65
CA ASP A 378 -17.56 22.10 5.60
C ASP A 378 -18.51 21.74 6.77
N LYS A 379 -19.60 21.03 6.50
CA LYS A 379 -20.51 20.50 7.54
C LYS A 379 -19.76 19.69 8.62
N TYR A 380 -18.69 19.00 8.23
CA TYR A 380 -17.88 18.17 9.12
C TYR A 380 -16.55 18.81 9.50
N ASP A 381 -16.39 20.11 9.26
CA ASP A 381 -15.15 20.85 9.54
C ASP A 381 -13.89 20.20 8.94
N MET A 382 -14.03 19.59 7.76
CA MET A 382 -12.92 18.99 7.02
C MET A 382 -12.14 20.04 6.26
N VAL A 383 -10.90 19.71 5.92
CA VAL A 383 -10.02 20.52 5.05
C VAL A 383 -9.88 19.82 3.71
N MET A 384 -10.26 20.44 2.61
CA MET A 384 -10.17 19.87 1.27
C MET A 384 -9.34 20.76 0.35
N ALA A 385 -8.34 20.14 -0.29
CA ALA A 385 -7.54 20.79 -1.34
C ALA A 385 -7.93 20.23 -2.73
N PHE A 386 -8.04 21.13 -3.72
CA PHE A 386 -8.18 20.79 -5.12
C PHE A 386 -6.81 20.73 -5.80
N THR A 387 -6.43 19.52 -6.23
CA THR A 387 -5.13 19.27 -6.87
C THR A 387 -5.11 19.67 -8.35
N LYS A 388 -6.28 19.80 -8.99
CA LYS A 388 -6.44 20.06 -10.44
C LYS A 388 -5.75 19.02 -11.32
N MET A 389 -5.26 17.92 -10.74
CA MET A 389 -4.54 16.86 -11.42
C MET A 389 -5.23 15.52 -11.24
N ARG A 390 -5.70 14.93 -12.33
CA ARG A 390 -6.21 13.56 -12.37
C ARG A 390 -5.05 12.56 -12.41
N LEU A 391 -5.11 11.51 -11.63
CA LEU A 391 -4.05 10.52 -11.46
C LEU A 391 -4.44 9.12 -11.99
N PHE A 392 -5.19 9.04 -13.07
CA PHE A 392 -5.60 7.76 -13.63
C PHE A 392 -4.40 6.88 -14.04
N HIS A 393 -4.49 5.61 -13.70
CA HIS A 393 -3.53 4.57 -14.03
C HIS A 393 -4.28 3.36 -14.60
N HIS A 394 -3.93 2.98 -15.83
CA HIS A 394 -4.57 1.89 -16.57
C HIS A 394 -3.56 0.95 -17.25
#